data_6698094cd53b7bd41f880ca844c07484
#
_entry.id   6698094cd53b7bd41f880ca844c07484
#
_cell.length_a   1.000
_cell.length_b   1.000
_cell.length_c   1.000
_cell.angle_alpha   90.00
_cell.angle_beta   90.00
_cell.angle_gamma   90.00
#
_symmetry.space_group_name_H-M   'P 1'
#
loop_
_entity.id
_entity.type
_entity.pdbx_description
1 polymer ?
#
loop_
_entity_poly.entity_id
_entity_poly.type
_entity_poly.pdbx_seq_one_letter_code
_entity_poly.pdbx_strand_id
1 'polypeptide(L)'
;MTEADAPLWTHTVRFDEAFRGLDLTLTADEARRTLIAENFGMIELHDLTAKITTRGRKSPGSDEVIVDVDLSGEVTQECGVTLDPFRHPIAARIDVVVVAQARKNKTDDEETELSVEDLDVPDVAVNGQVDVGQYIIEALGEAYDPFARKPGAVLEEPDQPEEPSPFAVLSRLKGDDA
;
A
#
# COMPACT_ATOMS: atom_id res chain seq x y z
N MET A 1 -13.71 3.43 -22.06
CA MET A 1 -13.55 3.24 -20.61
C MET A 1 -13.16 1.79 -20.46
N THR A 2 -11.89 1.50 -20.26
CA THR A 2 -11.34 0.16 -20.11
C THR A 2 -11.65 -0.33 -18.69
N GLU A 3 -12.00 -1.61 -18.52
CA GLU A 3 -12.34 -2.26 -17.24
C GLU A 3 -11.25 -2.16 -16.15
N ALA A 4 -10.12 -1.55 -16.45
CA ALA A 4 -8.98 -1.38 -15.55
C ALA A 4 -9.14 -0.28 -14.47
N ASP A 5 -10.27 0.44 -14.44
CA ASP A 5 -10.45 1.62 -13.58
C ASP A 5 -11.56 1.44 -12.52
N ALA A 6 -12.06 0.22 -12.34
CA ALA A 6 -13.02 -0.07 -11.28
C ALA A 6 -12.28 -0.27 -9.94
N PRO A 7 -12.74 0.36 -8.84
CA PRO A 7 -12.12 0.19 -7.54
C PRO A 7 -12.21 -1.27 -7.08
N LEU A 8 -11.10 -1.82 -6.58
CA LEU A 8 -11.01 -3.23 -6.11
C LEU A 8 -11.93 -3.51 -4.92
N TRP A 9 -12.15 -2.50 -4.10
CA TRP A 9 -13.05 -2.58 -2.96
C TRP A 9 -13.66 -1.20 -2.70
N THR A 10 -14.98 -1.09 -2.76
CA THR A 10 -15.73 0.11 -2.40
C THR A 10 -16.63 -0.19 -1.22
N HIS A 11 -16.56 0.61 -0.19
CA HIS A 11 -17.47 0.63 0.93
C HIS A 11 -17.59 2.05 1.47
N THR A 12 -18.61 2.76 1.00
CA THR A 12 -18.81 4.17 1.34
C THR A 12 -19.62 4.33 2.62
N VAL A 13 -19.19 5.23 3.49
CA VAL A 13 -19.90 5.68 4.68
C VAL A 13 -20.13 7.18 4.61
N ARG A 14 -21.16 7.68 5.27
CA ARG A 14 -21.42 9.13 5.30
C ARG A 14 -20.39 9.80 6.19
N PHE A 15 -19.92 10.97 5.78
CA PHE A 15 -18.93 11.74 6.56
C PHE A 15 -19.43 12.04 7.99
N ASP A 16 -20.73 12.41 8.13
CA ASP A 16 -21.32 12.71 9.43
C ASP A 16 -21.46 11.49 10.36
N GLU A 17 -21.62 10.29 9.80
CA GLU A 17 -21.59 9.02 10.55
C GLU A 17 -20.18 8.68 10.98
N ALA A 18 -19.22 8.77 10.06
CA ALA A 18 -17.80 8.56 10.36
C ALA A 18 -17.28 9.57 11.41
N PHE A 19 -17.76 10.82 11.35
CA PHE A 19 -17.39 11.84 12.33
C PHE A 19 -17.90 11.54 13.75
N ARG A 20 -19.08 10.89 13.89
CA ARG A 20 -19.61 10.45 15.20
C ARG A 20 -18.87 9.26 15.78
N GLY A 21 -18.14 8.54 14.95
CA GLY A 21 -17.42 7.34 15.31
C GLY A 21 -18.13 6.07 14.81
N LEU A 22 -17.41 5.27 14.04
CA LEU A 22 -17.83 3.96 13.55
C LEU A 22 -16.84 2.91 14.02
N ASP A 23 -17.33 1.69 14.20
CA ASP A 23 -16.53 0.48 14.40
C ASP A 23 -17.11 -0.59 13.46
N LEU A 24 -16.37 -0.91 12.41
CA LEU A 24 -16.78 -1.82 11.35
C LEU A 24 -15.75 -2.92 11.19
N THR A 25 -16.23 -4.14 10.90
CA THR A 25 -15.36 -5.23 10.46
C THR A 25 -15.83 -5.67 9.09
N LEU A 26 -14.95 -5.59 8.10
CA LEU A 26 -15.21 -5.97 6.72
C LEU A 26 -14.31 -7.13 6.35
N THR A 27 -14.91 -8.18 5.78
CA THR A 27 -14.19 -9.37 5.32
C THR A 27 -14.42 -9.52 3.81
N ALA A 28 -13.35 -9.77 3.07
CA ALA A 28 -13.43 -10.00 1.64
C ALA A 28 -14.07 -11.36 1.35
N ASP A 29 -15.12 -11.38 0.52
CA ASP A 29 -15.67 -12.59 -0.04
C ASP A 29 -14.71 -13.23 -1.06
N GLU A 30 -15.01 -14.44 -1.50
CA GLU A 30 -14.15 -15.20 -2.44
C GLU A 30 -13.92 -14.43 -3.75
N ALA A 31 -14.98 -13.86 -4.34
CA ALA A 31 -14.88 -13.12 -5.60
C ALA A 31 -13.96 -11.92 -5.47
N ARG A 32 -14.07 -11.19 -4.37
CA ARG A 32 -13.20 -10.03 -4.08
C ARG A 32 -11.77 -10.43 -3.83
N ARG A 33 -11.53 -11.51 -3.06
CA ARG A 33 -10.17 -12.02 -2.85
C ARG A 33 -9.51 -12.43 -4.17
N THR A 34 -10.23 -13.09 -5.06
CA THR A 34 -9.72 -13.44 -6.40
C THR A 34 -9.35 -12.19 -7.20
N LEU A 35 -10.23 -11.20 -7.25
CA LEU A 35 -9.97 -9.94 -7.96
C LEU A 35 -8.75 -9.19 -7.40
N ILE A 36 -8.63 -9.14 -6.08
CA ILE A 36 -7.48 -8.52 -5.41
C ILE A 36 -6.19 -9.29 -5.70
N ALA A 37 -6.23 -10.63 -5.59
CA ALA A 37 -5.07 -11.47 -5.85
C ALA A 37 -4.55 -11.30 -7.29
N GLU A 38 -5.44 -11.29 -8.27
CA GLU A 38 -5.09 -11.04 -9.68
C GLU A 38 -4.44 -9.65 -9.87
N ASN A 39 -4.98 -8.62 -9.22
CA ASN A 39 -4.48 -7.25 -9.37
C ASN A 39 -3.10 -7.04 -8.72
N PHE A 40 -2.85 -7.67 -7.58
CA PHE A 40 -1.58 -7.60 -6.86
C PHE A 40 -0.53 -8.62 -7.34
N GLY A 41 -0.89 -9.54 -8.25
CA GLY A 41 -0.01 -10.61 -8.70
C GLY A 41 0.25 -11.69 -7.65
N MET A 42 -0.68 -11.89 -6.71
CA MET A 42 -0.65 -12.96 -5.74
C MET A 42 -1.09 -14.28 -6.38
N ILE A 43 -0.56 -15.42 -5.94
CA ILE A 43 -1.06 -16.72 -6.34
C ILE A 43 -2.47 -16.94 -5.78
N GLU A 44 -2.66 -16.64 -4.49
CA GLU A 44 -3.95 -16.76 -3.82
C GLU A 44 -4.00 -15.87 -2.58
N LEU A 45 -5.13 -15.20 -2.37
CA LEU A 45 -5.47 -14.49 -1.13
C LEU A 45 -6.51 -15.31 -0.37
N HIS A 46 -6.08 -16.01 0.69
CA HIS A 46 -6.91 -16.97 1.43
C HIS A 46 -7.92 -16.30 2.34
N ASP A 47 -7.48 -15.24 3.01
CA ASP A 47 -8.29 -14.45 3.94
C ASP A 47 -7.86 -12.98 3.89
N LEU A 48 -8.82 -12.09 4.07
CA LEU A 48 -8.59 -10.67 4.22
C LEU A 48 -9.71 -10.05 5.05
N THR A 49 -9.35 -9.55 6.21
CA THR A 49 -10.28 -8.88 7.14
C THR A 49 -9.68 -7.55 7.57
N ALA A 50 -10.49 -6.51 7.55
CA ALA A 50 -10.14 -5.19 8.02
C ALA A 50 -11.09 -4.76 9.13
N LYS A 51 -10.53 -4.33 10.26
CA LYS A 51 -11.23 -3.60 11.30
C LYS A 51 -11.00 -2.12 11.08
N ILE A 52 -12.09 -1.36 10.95
CA ILE A 52 -12.07 0.06 10.67
C ILE A 52 -12.72 0.78 11.86
N THR A 53 -11.99 1.70 12.44
CA THR A 53 -12.54 2.61 13.46
C THR A 53 -12.38 4.04 13.00
N THR A 54 -13.41 4.85 13.23
CA THR A 54 -13.36 6.27 12.86
C THR A 54 -13.58 7.15 14.09
N ARG A 55 -13.01 8.35 14.06
CA ARG A 55 -13.26 9.39 15.08
C ARG A 55 -13.24 10.77 14.45
N GLY A 56 -14.19 11.59 14.84
CA GLY A 56 -14.22 12.99 14.44
C GLY A 56 -13.27 13.85 15.24
N ARG A 57 -12.62 14.79 14.56
CA ARG A 57 -11.80 15.84 15.18
C ARG A 57 -12.24 17.21 14.65
N LYS A 58 -12.53 18.14 15.54
CA LYS A 58 -12.75 19.51 15.16
C LYS A 58 -11.43 20.24 14.95
N SER A 59 -11.25 20.80 13.77
CA SER A 59 -10.04 21.54 13.41
C SER A 59 -10.40 22.94 12.92
N PRO A 60 -9.56 23.98 13.12
CA PRO A 60 -9.80 25.30 12.59
C PRO A 60 -9.88 25.25 11.06
N GLY A 61 -11.07 25.50 10.50
CA GLY A 61 -11.32 25.58 9.05
C GLY A 61 -11.98 24.37 8.41
N SER A 62 -11.98 23.19 9.01
CA SER A 62 -12.74 22.03 8.54
C SER A 62 -12.89 20.98 9.63
N ASP A 63 -14.05 20.31 9.66
CA ASP A 63 -14.19 19.09 10.45
C ASP A 63 -13.39 17.97 9.79
N GLU A 64 -12.71 17.16 10.59
CA GLU A 64 -11.83 16.07 10.15
C GLU A 64 -12.33 14.74 10.70
N VAL A 65 -12.24 13.70 9.90
CA VAL A 65 -12.44 12.31 10.31
C VAL A 65 -11.09 11.61 10.24
N ILE A 66 -10.69 10.98 11.33
CA ILE A 66 -9.55 10.09 11.34
C ILE A 66 -10.10 8.68 11.17
N VAL A 67 -9.62 7.98 10.15
CA VAL A 67 -9.96 6.60 9.82
C VAL A 67 -8.77 5.73 10.15
N ASP A 68 -8.90 4.88 11.16
CA ASP A 68 -7.90 3.86 11.51
C ASP A 68 -8.32 2.54 10.85
N VAL A 69 -7.43 1.91 10.09
CA VAL A 69 -7.62 0.60 9.45
C VAL A 69 -6.60 -0.38 10.01
N ASP A 70 -7.08 -1.47 10.60
CA ASP A 70 -6.27 -2.60 11.08
C ASP A 70 -6.59 -3.80 10.19
N LEU A 71 -5.65 -4.14 9.30
CA LEU A 71 -5.77 -5.19 8.29
C LEU A 71 -5.06 -6.45 8.73
N SER A 72 -5.69 -7.58 8.49
CA SER A 72 -5.09 -8.91 8.65
C SER A 72 -5.54 -9.83 7.52
N GLY A 73 -4.65 -10.72 7.10
CA GLY A 73 -4.93 -11.66 6.03
C GLY A 73 -3.86 -12.72 5.89
N GLU A 74 -4.03 -13.58 4.91
CA GLU A 74 -3.10 -14.66 4.59
C GLU A 74 -3.01 -14.84 3.07
N VAL A 75 -1.78 -14.88 2.56
CA VAL A 75 -1.49 -14.89 1.13
C VAL A 75 -0.56 -16.03 0.76
N THR A 76 -0.73 -16.59 -0.43
CA THR A 76 0.28 -17.41 -1.11
C THR A 76 0.87 -16.60 -2.26
N GLN A 77 2.20 -16.47 -2.29
CA GLN A 77 2.95 -15.80 -3.35
C GLN A 77 4.25 -16.55 -3.67
N GLU A 78 4.91 -16.18 -4.74
CA GLU A 78 6.23 -16.72 -5.08
C GLU A 78 7.32 -16.10 -4.17
N CYS A 79 8.26 -16.94 -3.74
CA CYS A 79 9.44 -16.46 -3.03
C CYS A 79 10.35 -15.65 -3.95
N GLY A 80 10.73 -14.45 -3.56
CA GLY A 80 11.63 -13.58 -4.36
C GLY A 80 13.05 -14.13 -4.58
N VAL A 81 13.38 -15.29 -3.99
CA VAL A 81 14.71 -15.93 -4.14
C VAL A 81 14.60 -17.26 -4.88
N THR A 82 13.68 -18.15 -4.46
CA THR A 82 13.61 -19.52 -4.98
C THR A 82 12.50 -19.72 -6.00
N LEU A 83 11.60 -18.74 -6.15
CA LEU A 83 10.39 -18.80 -6.97
C LEU A 83 9.40 -19.89 -6.53
N ASP A 84 9.66 -20.57 -5.40
CA ASP A 84 8.71 -21.51 -4.85
C ASP A 84 7.50 -20.77 -4.27
N PRO A 85 6.27 -21.28 -4.43
CA PRO A 85 5.13 -20.75 -3.73
C PRO A 85 5.26 -20.97 -2.22
N PHE A 86 4.89 -19.97 -1.44
CA PHE A 86 4.82 -20.07 0.01
C PHE A 86 3.67 -19.24 0.57
N ARG A 87 3.12 -19.71 1.66
CA ARG A 87 2.00 -19.10 2.37
C ARG A 87 2.49 -18.38 3.62
N HIS A 88 2.00 -17.16 3.83
CA HIS A 88 2.36 -16.36 5.00
C HIS A 88 1.27 -15.35 5.37
N PRO A 89 1.22 -14.92 6.64
CA PRO A 89 0.31 -13.87 7.07
C PRO A 89 0.78 -12.51 6.56
N ILE A 90 -0.20 -11.63 6.32
CA ILE A 90 -0.01 -10.21 6.06
C ILE A 90 -0.80 -9.40 7.07
N ALA A 91 -0.26 -8.27 7.51
CA ALA A 91 -0.95 -7.35 8.41
C ALA A 91 -0.39 -5.94 8.23
N ALA A 92 -1.27 -4.95 8.29
CA ALA A 92 -0.89 -3.54 8.32
C ALA A 92 -1.84 -2.74 9.19
N ARG A 93 -1.38 -1.59 9.61
CA ARG A 93 -2.22 -0.60 10.27
C ARG A 93 -1.89 0.77 9.70
N ILE A 94 -2.90 1.43 9.15
CA ILE A 94 -2.80 2.79 8.65
C ILE A 94 -3.80 3.70 9.36
N ASP A 95 -3.50 4.99 9.40
CA ASP A 95 -4.45 6.03 9.76
C ASP A 95 -4.50 7.09 8.66
N VAL A 96 -5.71 7.49 8.29
CA VAL A 96 -5.96 8.47 7.24
C VAL A 96 -6.81 9.60 7.78
N VAL A 97 -6.45 10.83 7.45
CA VAL A 97 -7.24 12.02 7.80
C VAL A 97 -8.07 12.45 6.60
N VAL A 98 -9.39 12.53 6.80
CA VAL A 98 -10.35 12.92 5.76
C VAL A 98 -11.04 14.21 6.18
N VAL A 99 -11.08 15.20 5.29
CA VAL A 99 -11.79 16.47 5.51
C VAL A 99 -13.09 16.53 4.70
N ALA A 100 -14.09 17.24 5.24
CA ALA A 100 -15.38 17.41 4.54
C ALA A 100 -15.26 18.20 3.24
N GLN A 101 -14.33 19.15 3.18
CA GLN A 101 -14.07 20.01 2.00
C GLN A 101 -12.59 20.34 1.93
N ALA A 102 -12.06 20.40 0.70
CA ALA A 102 -10.70 20.87 0.49
C ALA A 102 -10.53 22.28 1.08
N ARG A 103 -9.45 22.49 1.83
CA ARG A 103 -9.06 23.84 2.25
C ARG A 103 -8.81 24.67 0.98
N LYS A 104 -9.49 25.80 0.82
CA LYS A 104 -9.14 26.75 -0.23
C LYS A 104 -7.77 27.33 0.11
N ASN A 105 -6.73 26.81 -0.48
CA ASN A 105 -5.43 27.47 -0.45
C ASN A 105 -5.61 28.84 -1.16
N LYS A 106 -5.35 29.93 -0.41
CA LYS A 106 -5.27 31.26 -0.98
C LYS A 106 -3.95 31.37 -1.71
N THR A 107 -3.88 30.95 -2.93
CA THR A 107 -2.88 31.45 -3.91
C THR A 107 -2.89 30.54 -5.13
N ASP A 108 -3.72 30.92 -6.11
CA ASP A 108 -3.70 30.33 -7.46
C ASP A 108 -2.64 30.98 -8.39
N ASP A 109 -1.68 31.76 -7.89
CA ASP A 109 -0.82 32.59 -8.74
C ASP A 109 0.68 32.62 -8.39
N GLU A 110 1.19 31.72 -7.54
CA GLU A 110 2.64 31.62 -7.35
C GLU A 110 3.10 30.16 -7.44
N GLU A 111 4.10 29.90 -8.31
CA GLU A 111 4.84 28.63 -8.32
C GLU A 111 5.41 28.40 -6.92
N THR A 112 4.66 27.69 -6.08
CA THR A 112 5.07 27.39 -4.71
C THR A 112 5.95 26.16 -4.76
N GLU A 113 7.20 26.27 -4.35
CA GLU A 113 8.03 25.13 -4.02
C GLU A 113 7.24 24.25 -3.02
N LEU A 114 6.96 23.01 -3.41
CA LEU A 114 6.28 22.03 -2.54
C LEU A 114 7.10 21.88 -1.26
N SER A 115 6.56 22.35 -0.15
CA SER A 115 7.18 22.13 1.15
C SER A 115 6.87 20.71 1.64
N VAL A 116 7.70 20.18 2.53
CA VAL A 116 7.46 18.85 3.14
C VAL A 116 6.09 18.80 3.85
N GLU A 117 5.56 19.94 4.29
CA GLU A 117 4.23 20.08 4.90
C GLU A 117 3.08 19.92 3.89
N ASP A 118 3.35 20.10 2.59
CA ASP A 118 2.36 19.91 1.52
C ASP A 118 2.19 18.43 1.12
N LEU A 119 3.02 17.54 1.65
CA LEU A 119 2.94 16.09 1.38
C LEU A 119 1.87 15.38 2.23
N ASP A 120 1.46 15.98 3.34
CA ASP A 120 0.43 15.44 4.25
C ASP A 120 -0.93 16.13 4.01
N VAL A 121 -1.35 16.25 2.75
CA VAL A 121 -2.67 16.81 2.43
C VAL A 121 -3.76 15.80 2.83
N PRO A 122 -4.69 16.19 3.72
CA PRO A 122 -5.80 15.31 4.08
C PRO A 122 -6.66 14.96 2.85
N ASP A 123 -7.17 13.73 2.83
CA ASP A 123 -8.13 13.31 1.82
C ASP A 123 -9.43 14.12 1.91
N VAL A 124 -10.13 14.26 0.80
CA VAL A 124 -11.38 15.02 0.74
C VAL A 124 -12.55 14.06 0.55
N ALA A 125 -13.54 14.18 1.43
CA ALA A 125 -14.79 13.43 1.27
C ALA A 125 -15.48 13.77 -0.05
N VAL A 126 -15.79 12.75 -0.84
CA VAL A 126 -16.44 12.90 -2.14
C VAL A 126 -17.96 12.87 -1.93
N ASN A 127 -18.66 13.93 -2.30
CA ASN A 127 -20.12 14.05 -2.12
C ASN A 127 -20.60 13.81 -0.68
N GLY A 128 -19.79 14.18 0.32
CA GLY A 128 -20.09 13.95 1.73
C GLY A 128 -19.98 12.49 2.17
N GLN A 129 -19.24 11.68 1.42
CA GLN A 129 -18.98 10.27 1.70
C GLN A 129 -17.47 10.01 1.78
N VAL A 130 -17.11 9.02 2.58
CA VAL A 130 -15.76 8.49 2.74
C VAL A 130 -15.77 7.05 2.26
N ASP A 131 -14.92 6.68 1.31
CA ASP A 131 -14.79 5.29 0.86
C ASP A 131 -13.73 4.56 1.69
N VAL A 132 -14.17 3.91 2.75
CA VAL A 132 -13.29 3.12 3.62
C VAL A 132 -12.79 1.83 2.94
N GLY A 133 -13.44 1.39 1.86
CA GLY A 133 -12.97 0.26 1.04
C GLY A 133 -11.66 0.58 0.34
N GLN A 134 -11.48 1.81 -0.13
CA GLN A 134 -10.22 2.27 -0.71
C GLN A 134 -9.07 2.17 0.30
N TYR A 135 -9.27 2.60 1.54
CA TYR A 135 -8.24 2.55 2.59
C TYR A 135 -7.87 1.11 2.98
N ILE A 136 -8.77 0.14 2.82
CA ILE A 136 -8.43 -1.28 2.98
C ILE A 136 -7.42 -1.71 1.91
N ILE A 137 -7.60 -1.27 0.66
CA ILE A 137 -6.68 -1.59 -0.44
C ILE A 137 -5.34 -0.88 -0.26
N GLU A 138 -5.33 0.34 0.25
CA GLU A 138 -4.10 1.06 0.59
C GLU A 138 -3.33 0.34 1.72
N ALA A 139 -4.01 -0.06 2.79
CA ALA A 139 -3.42 -0.86 3.85
C ALA A 139 -2.87 -2.19 3.35
N LEU A 140 -3.56 -2.83 2.39
CA LEU A 140 -3.06 -4.05 1.75
C LEU A 140 -1.79 -3.79 0.95
N GLY A 141 -1.74 -2.67 0.21
CA GLY A 141 -0.55 -2.25 -0.54
C GLY A 141 0.67 -2.04 0.37
N GLU A 142 0.46 -1.54 1.58
CA GLU A 142 1.52 -1.40 2.59
C GLU A 142 1.93 -2.75 3.20
N ALA A 143 0.97 -3.67 3.40
CA ALA A 143 1.21 -4.98 3.99
C ALA A 143 1.91 -5.95 3.03
N TYR A 144 1.67 -5.81 1.73
CA TYR A 144 2.11 -6.77 0.73
C TYR A 144 3.48 -6.43 0.18
N ASP A 145 4.46 -7.30 0.47
CA ASP A 145 5.79 -7.25 -0.14
C ASP A 145 5.88 -8.23 -1.33
N PRO A 146 5.90 -7.74 -2.59
CA PRO A 146 6.00 -8.62 -3.76
C PRO A 146 7.32 -9.40 -3.84
N PHE A 147 8.34 -9.01 -3.06
CA PHE A 147 9.66 -9.67 -2.99
C PHE A 147 9.86 -10.47 -1.71
N ALA A 148 8.79 -10.76 -0.97
CA ALA A 148 8.85 -11.53 0.26
C ALA A 148 9.57 -12.87 0.05
N ARG A 149 10.29 -13.32 1.07
CA ARG A 149 11.11 -14.52 1.01
C ARG A 149 10.55 -15.59 1.93
N LYS A 150 10.50 -16.82 1.40
CA LYS A 150 10.19 -17.98 2.22
C LYS A 150 11.23 -18.11 3.35
N PRO A 151 10.82 -18.39 4.58
CA PRO A 151 11.76 -18.61 5.68
C PRO A 151 12.82 -19.67 5.33
N GLY A 152 14.09 -19.32 5.49
CA GLY A 152 15.21 -20.20 5.15
C GLY A 152 15.59 -20.26 3.67
N ALA A 153 14.98 -19.44 2.81
CA ALA A 153 15.37 -19.35 1.40
C ALA A 153 16.81 -18.82 1.27
N VAL A 154 17.65 -19.57 0.58
CA VAL A 154 19.04 -19.22 0.27
C VAL A 154 19.18 -19.23 -1.25
N LEU A 155 19.82 -18.20 -1.79
CA LEU A 155 20.22 -18.20 -3.19
C LEU A 155 21.39 -19.17 -3.36
N GLU A 156 21.17 -20.26 -4.07
CA GLU A 156 22.28 -21.12 -4.52
C GLU A 156 22.94 -20.44 -5.71
N GLU A 157 24.12 -19.87 -5.50
CA GLU A 157 24.91 -19.38 -6.62
C GLU A 157 25.29 -20.60 -7.48
N PRO A 158 24.96 -20.59 -8.81
CA PRO A 158 25.43 -21.65 -9.68
C PRO A 158 26.94 -21.66 -9.67
N ASP A 159 27.54 -22.86 -9.58
CA ASP A 159 28.98 -23.07 -9.72
C ASP A 159 29.42 -22.55 -11.10
N GLN A 160 29.71 -21.26 -11.17
CA GLN A 160 30.26 -20.67 -12.38
C GLN A 160 31.76 -20.99 -12.39
N PRO A 161 32.26 -21.63 -13.45
CA PRO A 161 33.70 -21.70 -13.62
C PRO A 161 34.24 -20.27 -13.60
N GLU A 162 35.30 -20.03 -12.83
CA GLU A 162 35.95 -18.70 -12.73
C GLU A 162 36.46 -18.26 -14.13
N GLU A 163 35.54 -17.81 -14.98
CA GLU A 163 35.96 -17.11 -16.19
C GLU A 163 36.61 -15.78 -15.76
N PRO A 164 37.84 -15.50 -16.20
CA PRO A 164 38.50 -14.27 -15.82
C PRO A 164 37.64 -13.08 -16.27
N SER A 165 37.26 -12.25 -15.31
CA SER A 165 36.46 -11.06 -15.56
C SER A 165 36.99 -10.31 -16.78
N PRO A 166 36.15 -9.84 -17.72
CA PRO A 166 36.57 -8.98 -18.84
C PRO A 166 37.38 -7.76 -18.37
N PHE A 167 37.21 -7.37 -17.12
CA PHE A 167 37.94 -6.29 -16.47
C PHE A 167 39.26 -6.71 -15.80
N ALA A 168 39.61 -8.00 -15.78
CA ALA A 168 40.87 -8.46 -15.22
C ALA A 168 42.10 -7.85 -15.93
N VAL A 169 41.94 -7.41 -17.17
CA VAL A 169 42.96 -6.67 -17.92
C VAL A 169 43.29 -5.31 -17.29
N LEU A 170 42.32 -4.68 -16.62
CA LEU A 170 42.53 -3.37 -15.95
C LEU A 170 43.41 -3.46 -14.70
N SER A 171 43.51 -4.64 -14.09
CA SER A 171 44.41 -4.86 -12.95
C SER A 171 45.91 -4.72 -13.35
N ARG A 172 46.22 -4.95 -14.64
CA ARG A 172 47.59 -4.77 -15.19
C ARG A 172 47.97 -3.31 -15.42
N LEU A 173 46.99 -2.41 -15.53
CA LEU A 173 47.25 -0.97 -15.69
C LEU A 173 47.57 -0.27 -14.37
N LYS A 174 47.32 -0.92 -13.23
CA LYS A 174 47.57 -0.37 -11.89
C LYS A 174 49.01 -0.63 -11.35
N GLY A 175 49.85 -1.30 -12.13
CA GLY A 175 51.19 -1.76 -11.71
C GLY A 175 52.36 -1.06 -12.37
N ASP A 176 52.22 0.07 -13.09
CA ASP A 176 53.33 0.69 -13.83
C ASP A 176 53.54 2.17 -13.43
N ASP A 177 53.40 2.48 -12.14
CA ASP A 177 53.88 3.75 -11.57
C ASP A 177 54.72 3.46 -10.33
N ALA A 178 55.99 3.11 -10.58
CA ALA A 178 57.08 3.15 -9.60
C ALA A 178 58.37 3.62 -10.27
#